data_c78cfa5aaeaea3bd603e4b93ab47d611
#
_entry.id   c78cfa5aaeaea3bd603e4b93ab47d611
#
_cell.length_a   1.000
_cell.length_b   1.000
_cell.length_c   1.000
_cell.angle_alpha   90.00
_cell.angle_beta   90.00
_cell.angle_gamma   90.00
#
_symmetry.space_group_name_H-M   'P 1'
#
loop_
_entity.id
_entity.type
_entity.pdbx_description
1 polymer ?
#
loop_
_entity_poly.entity_id
_entity_poly.type
_entity_poly.pdbx_seq_one_letter_code
_entity_poly.pdbx_strand_id
1 'polypeptide(L)' 'MRPCSESIKKTLGVVETMLELADEGDAVREDVGCGILYAVLRDSAYKIKKLAEAEREAHSKKGWWGE' A
#
# COMPACT_ATOMS: atom_id res chain seq x y z
N MET A 1 -3.75 -15.02 -14.15
CA MET A 1 -4.01 -13.60 -13.82
C MET A 1 -3.31 -12.71 -14.84
N ARG A 2 -3.93 -11.61 -15.23
CA ARG A 2 -3.33 -10.66 -16.18
C ARG A 2 -2.11 -9.98 -15.53
N PRO A 3 -1.09 -9.59 -16.34
CA PRO A 3 0.08 -8.91 -15.78
C PRO A 3 -0.25 -7.63 -14.99
N CYS A 4 -1.23 -6.84 -15.43
CA CYS A 4 -1.62 -5.63 -14.70
C CYS A 4 -2.28 -5.99 -13.36
N SER A 5 -3.05 -7.08 -13.29
CA SER A 5 -3.66 -7.54 -12.03
C SER A 5 -2.59 -8.07 -11.08
N GLU A 6 -1.56 -8.76 -11.62
CA GLU A 6 -0.40 -9.20 -10.86
C GLU A 6 0.32 -8.01 -10.22
N SER A 7 0.49 -6.93 -10.99
CA SER A 7 1.15 -5.72 -10.49
C SER A 7 0.34 -5.05 -9.39
N ILE A 8 -0.99 -5.02 -9.51
CA ILE A 8 -1.87 -4.50 -8.46
C ILE A 8 -1.71 -5.31 -7.18
N LYS A 9 -1.67 -6.64 -7.31
CA LYS A 9 -1.48 -7.54 -6.17
C LYS A 9 -0.14 -7.27 -5.47
N LYS A 10 0.93 -7.10 -6.25
CA LYS A 10 2.26 -6.77 -5.71
C LYS A 10 2.26 -5.41 -5.03
N THR A 11 1.55 -4.44 -5.60
CA THR A 11 1.42 -3.10 -5.01
C THR A 11 0.75 -3.17 -3.64
N LEU A 12 -0.30 -3.97 -3.50
CA LEU A 12 -0.95 -4.17 -2.21
C LEU A 12 0.00 -4.80 -1.19
N GLY A 13 0.88 -5.70 -1.63
CA GLY A 13 1.92 -6.27 -0.77
C GLY A 13 2.92 -5.22 -0.30
N VAL A 14 3.31 -4.29 -1.18
CA VAL A 14 4.20 -3.18 -0.82
C VAL A 14 3.52 -2.25 0.18
N VAL A 15 2.23 -2.00 0.03
CA VAL A 15 1.46 -1.19 0.98
C VAL A 15 1.53 -1.79 2.39
N GLU A 16 1.38 -3.11 2.52
CA GLU A 16 1.49 -3.79 3.81
C GLU A 16 2.87 -3.55 4.44
N THR A 17 3.93 -3.67 3.64
CA THR A 17 5.30 -3.41 4.08
C THR A 17 5.47 -1.95 4.52
N MET A 18 4.90 -1.01 3.77
CA MET A 18 4.94 0.42 4.13
C MET A 18 4.28 0.67 5.48
N LEU A 19 3.11 0.06 5.73
CA LEU A 19 2.39 0.23 6.99
C LEU A 19 3.17 -0.38 8.17
N GLU A 20 3.75 -1.55 7.98
CA GLU A 20 4.60 -2.18 9.00
C GLU A 20 5.80 -1.30 9.32
N LEU A 21 6.46 -0.78 8.29
CA LEU A 21 7.63 0.09 8.47
C LEU A 21 7.25 1.40 9.16
N ALA A 22 6.10 1.98 8.81
CA ALA A 22 5.63 3.19 9.45
C ALA A 22 5.40 2.97 10.94
N ASP A 23 4.80 1.84 11.31
CA ASP A 23 4.57 1.50 12.72
C ASP A 23 5.89 1.27 13.46
N GLU A 24 6.82 0.51 12.88
CA GLU A 24 8.12 0.24 13.47
C GLU A 24 8.94 1.53 13.63
N GLY A 25 8.98 2.35 12.58
CA GLY A 25 9.73 3.58 12.59
C GLY A 25 9.18 4.59 13.59
N ASP A 26 7.86 4.70 13.68
CA ASP A 26 7.21 5.59 14.63
C ASP A 26 7.48 5.16 16.07
N ALA A 27 7.52 3.86 16.33
CA ALA A 27 7.78 3.31 17.66
C ALA A 27 9.19 3.62 18.16
N VAL A 28 10.16 3.75 17.26
CA VAL A 28 11.56 3.99 17.61
C VAL A 28 12.06 5.38 17.21
N ARG A 29 11.16 6.28 16.87
CA ARG A 29 11.55 7.63 16.44
C ARG A 29 12.27 8.36 17.56
N GLU A 30 13.30 9.11 17.20
CA GLU A 30 14.12 9.83 18.15
C GLU A 30 13.94 11.36 18.04
N ASP A 31 13.33 11.82 16.95
CA ASP A 31 13.12 13.24 16.71
C ASP A 31 11.84 13.51 15.92
N VAL A 32 11.54 14.79 15.74
CA VAL A 32 10.35 15.25 15.01
C VAL A 32 10.41 14.85 13.53
N GLY A 33 11.62 14.91 12.95
CA GLY A 33 11.82 14.53 11.54
C GLY A 33 11.42 13.09 11.26
N CYS A 34 11.80 12.17 12.14
CA CYS A 34 11.40 10.77 12.04
C CYS A 34 9.88 10.63 12.15
N GLY A 35 9.26 11.36 13.08
CA GLY A 35 7.81 11.34 13.24
C GLY A 35 7.09 11.80 11.98
N ILE A 36 7.57 12.88 11.35
CA ILE A 36 7.01 13.41 10.11
C ILE A 36 7.17 12.40 8.98
N LEU A 37 8.36 11.81 8.85
CA LEU A 37 8.64 10.81 7.81
C LEU A 37 7.64 9.67 7.87
N TYR A 38 7.46 9.07 9.04
CA TYR A 38 6.59 7.90 9.16
C TYR A 38 5.10 8.24 9.11
N ALA A 39 4.72 9.45 9.49
CA ALA A 39 3.36 9.93 9.29
C ALA A 39 3.05 10.06 7.78
N VAL A 40 3.97 10.63 7.00
CA VAL A 40 3.82 10.75 5.54
C VAL A 40 3.82 9.37 4.89
N LEU A 41 4.68 8.48 5.35
CA LEU A 41 4.73 7.11 4.82
C LEU A 41 3.39 6.39 5.04
N ARG A 42 2.81 6.52 6.23
CA ARG A 42 1.51 5.92 6.55
C ARG A 42 0.40 6.49 5.70
N ASP A 43 0.33 7.82 5.58
CA ASP A 43 -0.68 8.50 4.78
C ASP A 43 -0.58 8.09 3.31
N SER A 44 0.65 8.00 2.78
CA SER A 44 0.90 7.57 1.41
C SER A 44 0.48 6.12 1.20
N ALA A 45 0.76 5.26 2.16
CA ALA A 45 0.37 3.85 2.10
C ALA A 45 -1.14 3.69 2.01
N TYR A 46 -1.89 4.42 2.82
CA TYR A 46 -3.35 4.37 2.79
C TYR A 46 -3.92 4.93 1.49
N LYS A 47 -3.32 5.98 0.96
CA LYS A 47 -3.74 6.55 -0.32
C LYS A 47 -3.53 5.54 -1.46
N ILE A 48 -2.36 4.91 -1.50
CA ILE A 48 -2.04 3.89 -2.50
C ILE A 48 -2.96 2.69 -2.34
N LYS A 49 -3.19 2.25 -1.11
CA LYS A 49 -4.08 1.14 -0.81
C LYS A 49 -5.47 1.37 -1.39
N LYS A 50 -6.03 2.57 -1.16
CA LYS A 50 -7.36 2.92 -1.64
C LYS A 50 -7.43 2.86 -3.16
N LEU A 51 -6.43 3.41 -3.85
CA LEU A 51 -6.37 3.38 -5.30
C LEU A 51 -6.20 1.96 -5.84
N ALA A 52 -5.32 1.18 -5.23
CA ALA A 52 -5.07 -0.20 -5.65
C ALA A 52 -6.30 -1.10 -5.43
N GLU A 53 -7.01 -0.92 -4.32
CA GLU A 53 -8.23 -1.67 -4.05
C GLU A 53 -9.33 -1.32 -5.04
N ALA A 54 -9.44 -0.04 -5.43
CA ALA A 54 -10.40 0.39 -6.44
C ALA A 54 -10.11 -0.26 -7.80
N GLU A 55 -8.82 -0.34 -8.18
CA GLU A 55 -8.41 -1.00 -9.41
C GLU A 55 -8.64 -2.51 -9.35
N ARG A 56 -8.40 -3.13 -8.20
CA ARG A 56 -8.68 -4.56 -8.01
C ARG A 56 -10.16 -4.83 -8.22
N GLU A 57 -11.01 -3.99 -7.65
CA GLU A 57 -12.46 -4.10 -7.81
C GLU A 57 -12.87 -3.99 -9.28
N ALA A 58 -12.34 -2.98 -9.99
CA ALA A 58 -12.61 -2.76 -11.40
C ALA A 58 -12.18 -3.96 -12.25
N HIS A 59 -10.99 -4.50 -11.98
CA HIS A 59 -10.48 -5.68 -12.70
C HIS A 59 -11.31 -6.92 -12.38
N SER A 60 -11.74 -7.06 -11.15
CA SER A 60 -12.60 -8.18 -10.74
C SER A 60 -13.92 -8.17 -11.52
N LYS A 61 -14.53 -7.00 -11.67
CA LYS A 61 -15.78 -6.85 -12.41
C LYS A 61 -15.64 -7.15 -13.90
N LYS A 62 -14.44 -6.93 -14.46
CA LYS A 62 -14.14 -7.25 -15.86
C LYS A 62 -13.79 -8.73 -16.05
N GLY A 63 -13.69 -9.51 -14.98
CA GLY A 63 -13.21 -10.88 -15.05
C GLY A 63 -11.71 -11.00 -15.24
N TRP A 64 -10.96 -9.94 -14.94
CA TRP A 64 -9.49 -9.90 -15.11
C TRP A 64 -8.72 -10.27 -13.85
N TRP A 65 -9.41 -10.50 -12.75
CA TRP A 65 -8.79 -10.85 -11.49
C TRP A 65 -8.95 -12.36 -11.25
N GLY A 66 -7.85 -12.98 -10.81
CA GLY A 66 -7.85 -14.41 -10.56
C GLY A 66 -7.44 -15.21 -11.80
N GLU A 67 -7.74 -16.48 -11.80
CA GLU A 67 -7.40 -17.46 -12.84
C GLU A 67 -8.23 -17.32 -14.10
#